data_ec4866c20be97ae8858351fc8f6055ff
#
_entry.id   ec4866c20be97ae8858351fc8f6055ff
#
_cell.length_a   1.000
_cell.length_b   1.000
_cell.length_c   1.000
_cell.angle_alpha   90.00
_cell.angle_beta   90.00
_cell.angle_gamma   90.00
#
_symmetry.space_group_name_H-M   'P 1'
#
loop_
_entity.id
_entity.type
_entity.pdbx_description
1 polymer ?
#
loop_
_entity_poly.entity_id
_entity_poly.type
_entity_poly.pdbx_seq_one_letter_code
_entity_poly.pdbx_strand_id
1 'polypeptide(L)'
;QRAVDAGYGIELDVQLSVDRIPVVFHDATLGRMCGIDRRVDELTFAELRQLSLVNTKEQIPSFQEALALVNGKVPLLVELKMEHLDFDIPRKADALLSEYSGNYCIESFHPAALYWYRKNRPQIFRGQLSTNFNIENHSLSPFQYLFGKMILNFISRPDFISYNLLFQGDISLKLAHGLFHAPCAAWVLRSEKELEQCQKQFCMYIFENFLPKQK
;
A
#
# COMPACT_ATOMS: atom_id res chain seq x y z
N GLN A 1 15.89 -5.33 3.54
CA GLN A 1 17.22 -5.63 3.01
C GLN A 1 17.17 -6.72 1.93
N ARG A 2 16.53 -7.90 2.16
CA ARG A 2 16.50 -9.01 1.17
C ARG A 2 15.98 -8.60 -0.20
N ALA A 3 14.91 -7.78 -0.28
CA ALA A 3 14.38 -7.31 -1.55
C ALA A 3 15.36 -6.37 -2.26
N VAL A 4 16.02 -5.49 -1.51
CA VAL A 4 17.08 -4.60 -2.04
C VAL A 4 18.23 -5.43 -2.63
N ASP A 5 18.71 -6.45 -1.90
CA ASP A 5 19.82 -7.31 -2.33
C ASP A 5 19.47 -8.13 -3.58
N ALA A 6 18.19 -8.48 -3.73
CA ALA A 6 17.67 -9.22 -4.89
C ALA A 6 17.25 -8.31 -6.05
N GLY A 7 17.31 -6.98 -5.91
CA GLY A 7 16.95 -6.02 -6.95
C GLY A 7 15.45 -5.89 -7.22
N TYR A 8 14.59 -6.35 -6.29
CA TYR A 8 13.14 -6.18 -6.41
C TYR A 8 12.69 -4.83 -5.88
N GLY A 9 11.67 -4.24 -6.53
CA GLY A 9 10.90 -3.15 -5.95
C GLY A 9 10.25 -3.59 -4.64
N ILE A 10 9.97 -2.63 -3.75
CA ILE A 10 9.42 -2.88 -2.42
C ILE A 10 8.07 -2.17 -2.31
N GLU A 11 7.05 -2.92 -1.95
CA GLU A 11 5.81 -2.35 -1.43
C GLU A 11 5.91 -2.30 0.10
N LEU A 12 5.41 -1.21 0.70
CA LEU A 12 5.37 -1.02 2.15
C LEU A 12 4.22 -0.13 2.58
N ASP A 13 3.70 -0.41 3.78
CA ASP A 13 2.55 0.25 4.38
C ASP A 13 2.97 1.30 5.40
N VAL A 14 2.52 2.53 5.22
CA VAL A 14 2.79 3.64 6.12
C VAL A 14 1.53 4.04 6.88
N GLN A 15 1.63 4.06 8.21
CA GLN A 15 0.62 4.59 9.11
C GLN A 15 1.27 5.48 10.19
N LEU A 16 0.47 6.12 11.04
CA LEU A 16 0.98 7.04 12.05
C LEU A 16 0.84 6.44 13.45
N SER A 17 1.89 6.57 14.26
CA SER A 17 1.84 6.40 15.71
C SER A 17 0.97 7.49 16.38
N VAL A 18 0.66 7.37 17.68
CA VAL A 18 -0.12 8.38 18.41
C VAL A 18 0.59 9.75 18.46
N ASP A 19 1.93 9.75 18.52
CA ASP A 19 2.77 10.95 18.43
C ASP A 19 3.06 11.39 16.98
N ARG A 20 2.27 10.83 16.03
CA ARG A 20 2.25 11.24 14.62
C ARG A 20 3.58 11.02 13.88
N ILE A 21 4.35 10.01 14.27
CA ILE A 21 5.54 9.57 13.54
C ILE A 21 5.11 8.54 12.48
N PRO A 22 5.50 8.70 11.20
CA PRO A 22 5.25 7.68 10.18
C PRO A 22 6.06 6.41 10.46
N VAL A 23 5.35 5.27 10.56
CA VAL A 23 5.92 3.95 10.81
C VAL A 23 5.55 2.98 9.69
N VAL A 24 6.37 1.97 9.46
CA VAL A 24 6.10 0.92 8.47
C VAL A 24 5.51 -0.29 9.17
N PHE A 25 4.21 -0.51 8.98
CA PHE A 25 3.49 -1.63 9.56
C PHE A 25 2.16 -1.86 8.81
N HIS A 26 1.84 -3.13 8.50
CA HIS A 26 0.67 -3.46 7.68
C HIS A 26 -0.65 -3.36 8.44
N ASP A 27 -0.77 -4.05 9.59
CA ASP A 27 -2.05 -4.18 10.29
C ASP A 27 -2.39 -2.91 11.10
N ALA A 28 -3.67 -2.60 11.22
CA ALA A 28 -4.12 -1.54 12.12
C ALA A 28 -3.87 -1.88 13.60
N THR A 29 -3.84 -3.20 13.93
CA THR A 29 -3.64 -3.70 15.29
C THR A 29 -2.33 -4.48 15.40
N LEU A 30 -1.76 -4.52 16.59
CA LEU A 30 -0.48 -5.17 16.90
C LEU A 30 -0.62 -6.66 17.25
N GLY A 31 -1.86 -7.18 17.29
CA GLY A 31 -2.17 -8.54 17.76
C GLY A 31 -1.43 -9.63 16.99
N ARG A 32 -1.55 -9.65 15.67
CA ARG A 32 -0.97 -10.70 14.82
C ARG A 32 0.56 -10.71 14.86
N MET A 33 1.18 -9.53 14.81
CA MET A 33 2.64 -9.41 14.63
C MET A 33 3.40 -9.15 15.93
N CYS A 34 2.76 -8.61 16.97
CA CYS A 34 3.42 -8.27 18.22
C CYS A 34 2.78 -8.93 19.46
N GLY A 35 1.65 -9.62 19.30
CA GLY A 35 0.99 -10.38 20.38
C GLY A 35 0.26 -9.49 21.42
N ILE A 36 0.01 -8.21 21.15
CA ILE A 36 -0.68 -7.30 22.05
C ILE A 36 -1.96 -6.74 21.42
N ASP A 37 -3.03 -6.68 22.20
CA ASP A 37 -4.33 -6.16 21.76
C ASP A 37 -4.37 -4.63 21.86
N ARG A 38 -3.65 -3.97 21.00
CA ARG A 38 -3.56 -2.51 20.86
C ARG A 38 -3.48 -2.12 19.40
N ARG A 39 -3.87 -0.91 19.09
CA ARG A 39 -3.71 -0.33 17.76
C ARG A 39 -2.34 0.39 17.65
N VAL A 40 -1.86 0.53 16.42
CA VAL A 40 -0.62 1.28 16.12
C VAL A 40 -0.77 2.76 16.51
N ASP A 41 -1.94 3.36 16.23
CA ASP A 41 -2.25 4.77 16.50
C ASP A 41 -2.56 5.07 17.97
N GLU A 42 -2.51 4.08 18.86
CA GLU A 42 -2.64 4.24 20.32
C GLU A 42 -1.29 4.31 21.04
N LEU A 43 -0.19 3.98 20.39
CA LEU A 43 1.14 3.95 20.98
C LEU A 43 2.05 5.00 20.35
N THR A 44 2.96 5.55 21.16
CA THR A 44 4.05 6.37 20.66
C THR A 44 5.04 5.54 19.86
N PHE A 45 5.80 6.17 18.97
CA PHE A 45 6.86 5.48 18.25
C PHE A 45 7.89 4.84 19.20
N ALA A 46 8.20 5.50 20.32
CA ALA A 46 9.10 4.95 21.34
C ALA A 46 8.57 3.65 21.96
N GLU A 47 7.26 3.54 22.19
CA GLU A 47 6.61 2.30 22.67
C GLU A 47 6.56 1.23 21.58
N LEU A 48 6.23 1.58 20.33
CA LEU A 48 6.24 0.66 19.19
C LEU A 48 7.61 0.03 18.97
N ARG A 49 8.68 0.78 19.17
CA ARG A 49 10.08 0.32 19.08
C ARG A 49 10.48 -0.70 20.14
N GLN A 50 9.75 -0.85 21.23
CA GLN A 50 10.00 -1.89 22.25
C GLN A 50 9.39 -3.25 21.86
N LEU A 51 8.53 -3.27 20.85
CA LEU A 51 7.83 -4.47 20.41
C LEU A 51 8.69 -5.23 19.39
N SER A 52 8.83 -6.54 19.59
CA SER A 52 9.43 -7.42 18.59
C SER A 52 8.35 -8.00 17.68
N LEU A 53 8.65 -8.11 16.40
CA LEU A 53 7.81 -8.82 15.46
C LEU A 53 7.87 -10.32 15.72
N VAL A 54 6.74 -11.01 15.62
CA VAL A 54 6.60 -12.43 15.95
C VAL A 54 7.70 -13.29 15.30
N ASN A 55 8.31 -14.18 16.09
CA ASN A 55 9.38 -15.07 15.68
C ASN A 55 10.67 -14.40 15.17
N THR A 56 10.88 -13.12 15.46
CA THR A 56 12.09 -12.38 15.06
C THR A 56 12.60 -11.49 16.18
N LYS A 57 13.76 -10.85 15.96
CA LYS A 57 14.27 -9.76 16.80
C LYS A 57 14.03 -8.39 16.15
N GLU A 58 13.35 -8.38 15.01
CA GLU A 58 13.05 -7.15 14.29
C GLU A 58 11.98 -6.35 15.02
N GLN A 59 12.06 -5.05 14.90
CA GLN A 59 11.16 -4.07 15.51
C GLN A 59 10.40 -3.31 14.42
N ILE A 60 9.34 -2.60 14.80
CA ILE A 60 8.61 -1.73 13.88
C ILE A 60 9.52 -0.53 13.53
N PRO A 61 9.93 -0.36 12.27
CA PRO A 61 10.77 0.78 11.88
C PRO A 61 9.94 2.05 11.65
N SER A 62 10.58 3.21 11.81
CA SER A 62 10.04 4.43 11.23
C SER A 62 10.12 4.37 9.69
N PHE A 63 9.27 5.15 9.03
CA PHE A 63 9.34 5.27 7.57
C PHE A 63 10.67 5.89 7.13
N GLN A 64 11.22 6.83 7.89
CA GLN A 64 12.54 7.40 7.64
C GLN A 64 13.66 6.34 7.65
N GLU A 65 13.64 5.41 8.62
CA GLU A 65 14.62 4.30 8.69
C GLU A 65 14.49 3.37 7.47
N ALA A 66 13.26 3.08 7.05
CA ALA A 66 13.01 2.26 5.86
C ALA A 66 13.55 2.95 4.59
N LEU A 67 13.27 4.25 4.40
CA LEU A 67 13.81 5.04 3.29
C LEU A 67 15.35 5.07 3.29
N ALA A 68 15.97 5.25 4.46
CA ALA A 68 17.42 5.24 4.60
C ALA A 68 18.04 3.88 4.24
N LEU A 69 17.38 2.77 4.60
CA LEU A 69 17.82 1.41 4.27
C LEU A 69 17.76 1.15 2.77
N VAL A 70 16.65 1.53 2.12
CA VAL A 70 16.47 1.34 0.67
C VAL A 70 17.41 2.27 -0.11
N ASN A 71 17.56 3.51 0.33
CA ASN A 71 18.51 4.50 -0.19
C ASN A 71 18.53 4.59 -1.73
N GLY A 72 17.37 4.61 -2.35
CA GLY A 72 17.21 4.74 -3.81
C GLY A 72 17.63 3.53 -4.66
N LYS A 73 18.04 2.42 -4.04
CA LYS A 73 18.58 1.25 -4.76
C LYS A 73 17.53 0.51 -5.58
N VAL A 74 16.30 0.50 -5.11
CA VAL A 74 15.15 -0.12 -5.78
C VAL A 74 13.93 0.80 -5.69
N PRO A 75 12.96 0.72 -6.62
CA PRO A 75 11.75 1.54 -6.55
C PRO A 75 10.86 1.14 -5.38
N LEU A 76 10.13 2.13 -4.85
CA LEU A 76 9.16 1.95 -3.77
C LEU A 76 7.73 2.14 -4.27
N LEU A 77 6.83 1.29 -3.79
CA LEU A 77 5.39 1.49 -3.79
C LEU A 77 4.96 1.69 -2.33
N VAL A 78 4.45 2.88 -2.02
CA VAL A 78 4.15 3.27 -0.64
C VAL A 78 2.64 3.32 -0.45
N GLU A 79 2.08 2.35 0.29
CA GLU A 79 0.69 2.42 0.71
C GLU A 79 0.53 3.40 1.88
N LEU A 80 -0.39 4.35 1.71
CA LEU A 80 -0.79 5.27 2.77
C LEU A 80 -2.05 4.73 3.46
N LYS A 81 -1.87 4.14 4.65
CA LYS A 81 -2.97 3.59 5.46
C LYS A 81 -3.79 4.72 6.07
N MET A 82 -4.93 5.00 5.47
CA MET A 82 -5.84 6.07 5.88
C MET A 82 -7.21 5.48 6.17
N GLU A 83 -7.46 5.07 7.42
CA GLU A 83 -8.76 4.51 7.83
C GLU A 83 -9.84 5.59 7.98
N HIS A 84 -9.42 6.78 8.41
CA HIS A 84 -10.27 7.95 8.59
C HIS A 84 -9.72 9.11 7.79
N LEU A 85 -10.51 10.16 7.60
CA LEU A 85 -10.07 11.37 6.90
C LEU A 85 -8.99 12.09 7.72
N ASP A 86 -7.74 11.76 7.46
CA ASP A 86 -6.56 12.27 8.15
C ASP A 86 -5.46 12.67 7.16
N PHE A 87 -5.40 13.94 6.83
CA PHE A 87 -4.40 14.47 5.91
C PHE A 87 -2.98 14.58 6.49
N ASP A 88 -2.76 14.23 7.77
CA ASP A 88 -1.41 14.14 8.32
C ASP A 88 -0.62 12.99 7.71
N ILE A 89 -1.29 11.87 7.38
CA ILE A 89 -0.63 10.71 6.74
C ILE A 89 0.05 11.12 5.44
N PRO A 90 -0.66 11.60 4.39
CA PRO A 90 -0.02 12.00 3.15
C PRO A 90 0.97 13.15 3.33
N ARG A 91 0.70 14.12 4.21
CA ARG A 91 1.58 15.26 4.45
C ARG A 91 2.91 14.85 5.07
N LYS A 92 2.89 13.99 6.10
CA LYS A 92 4.10 13.54 6.78
C LYS A 92 4.91 12.52 5.95
N ALA A 93 4.23 11.64 5.23
CA ALA A 93 4.89 10.74 4.28
C ALA A 93 5.58 11.54 3.16
N ASP A 94 4.88 12.54 2.58
CA ASP A 94 5.43 13.41 1.53
C ASP A 94 6.63 14.23 2.02
N ALA A 95 6.62 14.71 3.25
CA ALA A 95 7.77 15.44 3.81
C ALA A 95 9.05 14.59 3.79
N LEU A 96 8.96 13.30 4.11
CA LEU A 96 10.09 12.37 4.03
C LEU A 96 10.42 11.97 2.59
N LEU A 97 9.41 11.71 1.77
CA LEU A 97 9.57 11.30 0.38
C LEU A 97 10.14 12.44 -0.50
N SER A 98 9.89 13.69 -0.17
CA SER A 98 10.44 14.84 -0.91
C SER A 98 11.96 14.94 -0.81
N GLU A 99 12.56 14.38 0.24
CA GLU A 99 14.00 14.31 0.45
C GLU A 99 14.61 12.97 -0.03
N TYR A 100 13.76 12.03 -0.43
CA TYR A 100 14.21 10.71 -0.90
C TYR A 100 14.60 10.77 -2.37
N SER A 101 15.82 10.33 -2.69
CA SER A 101 16.37 10.39 -4.05
C SER A 101 15.96 9.22 -4.96
N GLY A 102 15.30 8.18 -4.42
CA GLY A 102 14.88 7.02 -5.19
C GLY A 102 13.55 7.21 -5.92
N ASN A 103 13.29 6.32 -6.87
CA ASN A 103 11.99 6.28 -7.53
C ASN A 103 10.92 5.73 -6.60
N TYR A 104 9.77 6.38 -6.57
CA TYR A 104 8.62 5.90 -5.81
C TYR A 104 7.29 6.28 -6.47
N CYS A 105 6.26 5.54 -6.12
CA CYS A 105 4.86 5.91 -6.30
C CYS A 105 4.10 5.64 -5.01
N ILE A 106 2.90 6.19 -4.90
CA ILE A 106 2.05 5.99 -3.72
C ILE A 106 0.79 5.25 -4.10
N GLU A 107 0.19 4.55 -3.13
CA GLU A 107 -1.15 4.01 -3.26
C GLU A 107 -1.93 4.13 -1.96
N SER A 108 -3.24 4.02 -2.04
CA SER A 108 -4.13 4.00 -0.88
C SER A 108 -5.50 3.44 -1.23
N PHE A 109 -6.14 2.78 -0.29
CA PHE A 109 -7.58 2.48 -0.36
C PHE A 109 -8.43 3.76 -0.24
N HIS A 110 -7.97 4.74 0.53
CA HIS A 110 -8.74 5.95 0.78
C HIS A 110 -8.48 7.01 -0.30
N PRO A 111 -9.47 7.36 -1.13
CA PRO A 111 -9.27 8.29 -2.26
C PRO A 111 -8.86 9.71 -1.85
N ALA A 112 -9.07 10.11 -0.60
CA ALA A 112 -8.62 11.42 -0.11
C ALA A 112 -7.10 11.53 -0.02
N ALA A 113 -6.36 10.44 0.26
CA ALA A 113 -4.90 10.43 0.20
C ALA A 113 -4.42 10.73 -1.22
N LEU A 114 -5.01 10.06 -2.21
CA LEU A 114 -4.71 10.29 -3.63
C LEU A 114 -5.10 11.69 -4.09
N TYR A 115 -6.24 12.20 -3.63
CA TYR A 115 -6.66 13.57 -3.91
C TYR A 115 -5.67 14.60 -3.35
N TRP A 116 -5.15 14.36 -2.15
CA TRP A 116 -4.11 15.22 -1.56
C TRP A 116 -2.87 15.27 -2.46
N TYR A 117 -2.35 14.11 -2.88
CA TYR A 117 -1.19 14.04 -3.80
C TYR A 117 -1.49 14.70 -5.15
N ARG A 118 -2.67 14.44 -5.72
CA ARG A 118 -3.09 15.11 -6.97
C ARG A 118 -3.00 16.64 -6.87
N LYS A 119 -3.34 17.21 -5.72
CA LYS A 119 -3.34 18.66 -5.50
C LYS A 119 -1.95 19.23 -5.19
N ASN A 120 -1.18 18.53 -4.39
CA ASN A 120 0.07 19.04 -3.84
C ASN A 120 1.31 18.51 -4.56
N ARG A 121 1.23 17.34 -5.17
CA ARG A 121 2.32 16.63 -5.85
C ARG A 121 1.82 15.95 -7.14
N PRO A 122 1.33 16.69 -8.12
CA PRO A 122 0.71 16.12 -9.32
C PRO A 122 1.66 15.24 -10.15
N GLN A 123 2.97 15.43 -10.02
CA GLN A 123 4.02 14.65 -10.70
C GLN A 123 4.25 13.26 -10.09
N ILE A 124 3.76 12.98 -8.88
CA ILE A 124 3.92 11.67 -8.23
C ILE A 124 2.82 10.74 -8.71
N PHE A 125 3.23 9.58 -9.23
CA PHE A 125 2.31 8.51 -9.62
C PHE A 125 1.54 7.99 -8.40
N ARG A 126 0.23 7.81 -8.55
CA ARG A 126 -0.68 7.40 -7.48
C ARG A 126 -1.62 6.32 -7.94
N GLY A 127 -1.69 5.24 -7.16
CA GLY A 127 -2.54 4.08 -7.37
C GLY A 127 -3.78 4.08 -6.49
N GLN A 128 -4.93 3.73 -7.03
CA GLN A 128 -6.09 3.40 -6.23
C GLN A 128 -6.05 1.92 -5.86
N LEU A 129 -5.83 1.63 -4.57
CA LEU A 129 -6.04 0.29 -4.04
C LEU A 129 -7.53 -0.02 -3.99
N SER A 130 -7.90 -1.20 -4.45
CA SER A 130 -9.28 -1.65 -4.42
C SER A 130 -9.39 -3.17 -4.34
N THR A 131 -10.52 -3.63 -3.83
CA THR A 131 -10.88 -5.04 -3.71
C THR A 131 -12.39 -5.18 -3.79
N ASN A 132 -12.89 -6.41 -3.75
CA ASN A 132 -14.31 -6.65 -3.59
C ASN A 132 -14.71 -6.63 -2.10
N PHE A 133 -14.90 -5.45 -1.54
CA PHE A 133 -15.28 -5.28 -0.14
C PHE A 133 -16.60 -5.99 0.23
N ASN A 134 -17.48 -6.26 -0.74
CA ASN A 134 -18.73 -6.98 -0.50
C ASN A 134 -18.47 -8.42 -0.04
N ILE A 135 -17.41 -9.03 -0.52
CA ILE A 135 -17.06 -10.42 -0.22
C ILE A 135 -16.11 -10.48 0.98
N GLU A 136 -15.16 -9.55 1.08
CA GLU A 136 -14.19 -9.53 2.20
C GLU A 136 -14.81 -9.11 3.53
N ASN A 137 -15.69 -8.11 3.51
CA ASN A 137 -16.34 -7.60 4.71
C ASN A 137 -17.83 -7.94 4.69
N HIS A 138 -18.27 -8.87 5.52
CA HIS A 138 -19.69 -9.28 5.64
C HIS A 138 -20.67 -8.16 6.04
N SER A 139 -20.18 -6.93 6.29
CA SER A 139 -21.00 -5.74 6.54
C SER A 139 -20.45 -4.55 5.76
N LEU A 140 -21.25 -3.98 4.87
CA LEU A 140 -20.88 -2.83 4.05
C LEU A 140 -21.25 -1.51 4.71
N SER A 141 -20.25 -0.67 4.94
CA SER A 141 -20.54 0.75 5.01
C SER A 141 -20.79 1.30 3.58
N PRO A 142 -21.70 2.29 3.40
CA PRO A 142 -21.91 2.92 2.10
C PRO A 142 -20.62 3.46 1.46
N PHE A 143 -19.66 3.90 2.28
CA PHE A 143 -18.36 4.38 1.83
C PHE A 143 -17.49 3.25 1.26
N GLN A 144 -17.41 2.11 1.91
CA GLN A 144 -16.67 0.94 1.40
C GLN A 144 -17.24 0.45 0.07
N TYR A 145 -18.56 0.51 -0.09
CA TYR A 145 -19.20 0.20 -1.37
C TYR A 145 -18.74 1.16 -2.48
N LEU A 146 -18.74 2.46 -2.23
CA LEU A 146 -18.27 3.48 -3.17
C LEU A 146 -16.79 3.33 -3.53
N PHE A 147 -15.95 2.98 -2.55
CA PHE A 147 -14.52 2.73 -2.76
C PHE A 147 -14.29 1.49 -3.61
N GLY A 148 -14.97 0.37 -3.32
CA GLY A 148 -14.88 -0.86 -4.12
C GLY A 148 -15.38 -0.70 -5.56
N LYS A 149 -16.33 0.20 -5.80
CA LYS A 149 -16.80 0.54 -7.15
C LYS A 149 -15.94 1.59 -7.85
N MET A 150 -14.87 2.09 -7.20
CA MET A 150 -13.94 3.09 -7.75
C MET A 150 -14.63 4.37 -8.26
N ILE A 151 -15.84 4.69 -7.77
CA ILE A 151 -16.62 5.84 -8.22
C ILE A 151 -15.88 7.14 -7.92
N LEU A 152 -15.14 7.19 -6.81
CA LEU A 152 -14.38 8.38 -6.41
C LEU A 152 -13.10 8.62 -7.21
N ASN A 153 -12.76 7.75 -8.16
CA ASN A 153 -11.62 7.93 -9.06
C ASN A 153 -11.77 9.19 -9.95
N PHE A 154 -12.98 9.67 -10.19
CA PHE A 154 -13.17 10.98 -10.83
C PHE A 154 -12.56 12.13 -10.02
N ILE A 155 -12.53 12.01 -8.70
CA ILE A 155 -11.97 13.01 -7.79
C ILE A 155 -10.47 12.80 -7.59
N SER A 156 -10.06 11.59 -7.27
CA SER A 156 -8.65 11.24 -6.99
C SER A 156 -7.79 11.18 -8.25
N ARG A 157 -8.36 10.80 -9.39
CA ARG A 157 -7.69 10.59 -10.69
C ARG A 157 -6.39 9.80 -10.53
N PRO A 158 -6.49 8.53 -10.14
CA PRO A 158 -5.31 7.68 -10.01
C PRO A 158 -4.67 7.43 -11.38
N ASP A 159 -3.36 7.23 -11.39
CA ASP A 159 -2.59 6.92 -12.59
C ASP A 159 -2.59 5.41 -12.89
N PHE A 160 -2.83 4.57 -11.85
CA PHE A 160 -3.00 3.13 -11.97
C PHE A 160 -4.00 2.59 -10.93
N ILE A 161 -4.45 1.35 -11.13
CA ILE A 161 -5.34 0.64 -10.21
C ILE A 161 -4.57 -0.54 -9.62
N SER A 162 -4.51 -0.64 -8.30
CA SER A 162 -3.94 -1.78 -7.59
C SER A 162 -5.09 -2.64 -7.05
N TYR A 163 -5.25 -3.87 -7.59
CA TYR A 163 -6.45 -4.67 -7.36
C TYR A 163 -6.14 -6.05 -6.81
N ASN A 164 -7.01 -6.52 -5.88
CA ASN A 164 -6.88 -7.83 -5.29
C ASN A 164 -7.06 -8.92 -6.36
N LEU A 165 -6.04 -9.76 -6.54
CA LEU A 165 -6.00 -10.82 -7.53
C LEU A 165 -7.17 -11.81 -7.41
N LEU A 166 -7.64 -12.08 -6.19
CA LEU A 166 -8.77 -12.99 -5.96
C LEU A 166 -10.06 -12.53 -6.66
N PHE A 167 -10.18 -11.23 -6.94
CA PHE A 167 -11.36 -10.62 -7.56
C PHE A 167 -11.08 -10.07 -8.96
N GLN A 168 -10.08 -10.60 -9.67
CA GLN A 168 -9.72 -10.18 -11.03
C GLN A 168 -10.87 -10.24 -12.06
N GLY A 169 -11.92 -10.99 -11.74
CA GLY A 169 -13.15 -11.09 -12.54
C GLY A 169 -14.15 -9.95 -12.38
N ASP A 170 -13.94 -9.02 -11.47
CA ASP A 170 -14.89 -7.98 -11.12
C ASP A 170 -15.15 -6.98 -12.27
N ILE A 171 -16.40 -6.55 -12.38
CA ILE A 171 -16.85 -5.60 -13.39
C ILE A 171 -16.10 -4.26 -13.26
N SER A 172 -15.87 -3.79 -12.04
CA SER A 172 -15.16 -2.53 -11.77
C SER A 172 -13.75 -2.54 -12.36
N LEU A 173 -13.02 -3.65 -12.15
CA LEU A 173 -11.68 -3.82 -12.71
C LEU A 173 -11.71 -3.97 -14.23
N LYS A 174 -12.67 -4.73 -14.78
CA LYS A 174 -12.85 -4.88 -16.23
C LYS A 174 -13.14 -3.55 -16.91
N LEU A 175 -13.94 -2.68 -16.29
CA LEU A 175 -14.19 -1.34 -16.79
C LEU A 175 -12.94 -0.46 -16.72
N ALA A 176 -12.22 -0.48 -15.60
CA ALA A 176 -10.99 0.29 -15.45
C ALA A 176 -9.94 -0.10 -16.49
N HIS A 177 -9.70 -1.40 -16.65
CA HIS A 177 -8.72 -1.91 -17.62
C HIS A 177 -9.22 -1.80 -19.07
N GLY A 178 -10.44 -2.27 -19.37
CA GLY A 178 -10.95 -2.39 -20.73
C GLY A 178 -11.45 -1.10 -21.35
N LEU A 179 -12.16 -0.25 -20.57
CA LEU A 179 -12.75 0.99 -21.09
C LEU A 179 -11.82 2.19 -20.89
N PHE A 180 -11.17 2.28 -19.72
CA PHE A 180 -10.33 3.43 -19.38
C PHE A 180 -8.84 3.18 -19.64
N HIS A 181 -8.46 1.96 -20.06
CA HIS A 181 -7.08 1.54 -20.32
C HIS A 181 -6.12 1.86 -19.16
N ALA A 182 -6.63 1.83 -17.92
CA ALA A 182 -5.84 2.10 -16.73
C ALA A 182 -4.79 0.98 -16.54
N PRO A 183 -3.50 1.30 -16.34
CA PRO A 183 -2.53 0.32 -15.89
C PRO A 183 -3.00 -0.34 -14.59
N CYS A 184 -2.83 -1.66 -14.47
CA CYS A 184 -3.27 -2.40 -13.31
C CYS A 184 -2.12 -3.13 -12.63
N ALA A 185 -2.04 -3.01 -11.31
CA ALA A 185 -1.20 -3.82 -10.42
C ALA A 185 -2.05 -4.90 -9.76
N ALA A 186 -1.48 -6.10 -9.61
CA ALA A 186 -2.12 -7.20 -8.87
C ALA A 186 -1.49 -7.37 -7.49
N TRP A 187 -2.31 -7.58 -6.46
CA TRP A 187 -1.90 -7.94 -5.09
C TRP A 187 -2.82 -9.03 -4.51
N VAL A 188 -2.37 -9.99 -3.74
CA VAL A 188 -0.99 -10.36 -3.50
C VAL A 188 -0.77 -11.71 -4.19
N LEU A 189 0.29 -11.83 -4.98
CA LEU A 189 0.65 -13.07 -5.63
C LEU A 189 1.48 -13.95 -4.68
N ARG A 190 1.16 -15.25 -4.63
CA ARG A 190 1.83 -16.22 -3.73
C ARG A 190 2.46 -17.39 -4.47
N SER A 191 2.41 -17.39 -5.80
CA SER A 191 2.99 -18.45 -6.62
C SER A 191 3.30 -18.02 -8.05
N GLU A 192 4.24 -18.72 -8.67
CA GLU A 192 4.56 -18.55 -10.10
C GLU A 192 3.34 -18.76 -11.00
N LYS A 193 2.48 -19.72 -10.64
CA LYS A 193 1.24 -20.00 -11.36
C LYS A 193 0.29 -18.79 -11.38
N GLU A 194 0.13 -18.12 -10.26
CA GLU A 194 -0.69 -16.89 -10.18
C GLU A 194 -0.09 -15.78 -11.04
N LEU A 195 1.24 -15.63 -11.01
CA LEU A 195 1.94 -14.68 -11.86
C LEU A 195 1.68 -14.95 -13.36
N GLU A 196 1.81 -16.20 -13.81
CA GLU A 196 1.55 -16.56 -15.21
C GLU A 196 0.10 -16.29 -15.63
N GLN A 197 -0.86 -16.57 -14.74
CA GLN A 197 -2.29 -16.38 -15.01
C GLN A 197 -2.72 -14.92 -15.13
N CYS A 198 -2.10 -14.03 -14.38
CA CYS A 198 -2.51 -12.62 -14.33
C CYS A 198 -1.79 -11.71 -15.35
N GLN A 199 -0.75 -12.15 -16.04
CA GLN A 199 0.07 -11.35 -16.97
C GLN A 199 -0.71 -10.67 -18.10
N LYS A 200 -1.87 -11.19 -18.48
CA LYS A 200 -2.69 -10.60 -19.55
C LYS A 200 -3.45 -9.34 -19.12
N GLN A 201 -3.70 -9.19 -17.82
CA GLN A 201 -4.55 -8.13 -17.27
C GLN A 201 -3.76 -7.13 -16.42
N PHE A 202 -2.65 -7.56 -15.86
CA PHE A 202 -1.86 -6.76 -14.95
C PHE A 202 -0.45 -6.54 -15.50
N CYS A 203 0.11 -5.36 -15.24
CA CYS A 203 1.46 -4.97 -15.68
C CYS A 203 2.44 -4.79 -14.51
N MET A 204 1.96 -4.80 -13.28
CA MET A 204 2.74 -4.71 -12.05
C MET A 204 2.24 -5.76 -11.05
N TYR A 205 3.14 -6.33 -10.24
CA TYR A 205 2.85 -7.48 -9.39
C TYR A 205 3.44 -7.29 -8.00
N ILE A 206 2.57 -7.29 -6.98
CA ILE A 206 2.97 -7.33 -5.58
C ILE A 206 2.91 -8.79 -5.15
N PHE A 207 4.02 -9.35 -4.70
CA PHE A 207 4.16 -10.77 -4.38
C PHE A 207 4.77 -10.99 -3.01
N GLU A 208 4.45 -12.12 -2.40
CA GLU A 208 5.01 -12.54 -1.11
C GLU A 208 5.22 -14.06 -1.06
N ASN A 209 6.14 -14.50 -0.17
CA ASN A 209 6.41 -15.91 0.14
C ASN A 209 6.98 -16.78 -1.01
N PHE A 210 7.30 -16.20 -2.16
CA PHE A 210 8.04 -16.86 -3.25
C PHE A 210 8.93 -15.85 -3.97
N LEU A 211 9.87 -16.35 -4.78
CA LEU A 211 10.70 -15.52 -5.66
C LEU A 211 10.29 -15.81 -7.10
N PRO A 212 9.79 -14.83 -7.87
CA PRO A 212 9.48 -14.99 -9.28
C PRO A 212 10.74 -15.37 -10.06
N LYS A 213 10.59 -16.21 -11.07
CA LYS A 213 11.70 -16.51 -12.00
C LYS A 213 12.01 -15.24 -12.79
N GLN A 214 13.26 -14.80 -12.72
CA GLN A 214 13.75 -13.73 -13.59
C GLN A 214 13.71 -14.21 -15.03
N LYS A 215 13.04 -13.46 -15.90
CA LYS A 215 12.99 -13.72 -17.35
C LYS A 215 14.22 -13.14 -18.04
#